data_e6f78b1d0ee0f0d50dcc0421442a28d3
#
_entry.id   e6f78b1d0ee0f0d50dcc0421442a28d3
#
_cell.length_a   1.000
_cell.length_b   1.000
_cell.length_c   1.000
_cell.angle_alpha   90.00
_cell.angle_beta   90.00
_cell.angle_gamma   90.00
#
_symmetry.space_group_name_H-M   'P 1'
#
loop_
_entity.id
_entity.type
_entity.pdbx_description
1 polymer ?
#
loop_
_entity_poly.entity_id
_entity_poly.type
_entity_poly.pdbx_seq_one_letter_code
_entity_poly.pdbx_strand_id
1 'polypeptide(L)'
;LDYQSFRTVVRDEKWQIDFLEKEISERIELAQNLREVSKIENKDKDHQIMDVNIMAVNEIFQRFKNNILIHGHTHRPKIHKEKYGTRYVLGDWEKQYYFLKIDESIEFINEKIE
;
A
#
# COMPACT_ATOMS: atom_id res chain seq x y z
N LEU A 1 -7.67 -7.23 16.12
CA LEU A 1 -7.72 -5.75 16.12
C LEU A 1 -7.83 -5.29 14.67
N ASP A 2 -8.90 -4.59 14.30
CA ASP A 2 -8.97 -4.06 12.95
C ASP A 2 -7.84 -3.02 12.70
N TYR A 3 -7.51 -2.81 11.42
CA TYR A 3 -6.39 -1.95 11.04
C TYR A 3 -6.51 -0.51 11.58
N GLN A 4 -7.71 0.05 11.64
CA GLN A 4 -7.93 1.43 12.10
C GLN A 4 -7.66 1.56 13.60
N SER A 5 -8.14 0.60 14.39
CA SER A 5 -7.87 0.54 15.83
C SER A 5 -6.37 0.36 16.10
N PHE A 6 -5.71 -0.54 15.39
CA PHE A 6 -4.27 -0.73 15.48
C PHE A 6 -3.50 0.55 15.13
N ARG A 7 -3.86 1.22 14.04
CA ARG A 7 -3.23 2.47 13.61
C ARG A 7 -3.37 3.58 14.66
N THR A 8 -4.51 3.66 15.32
CA THR A 8 -4.75 4.63 16.39
C THR A 8 -3.82 4.38 17.57
N VAL A 9 -3.68 3.13 17.99
CA VAL A 9 -2.80 2.74 19.10
C VAL A 9 -1.34 3.08 18.82
N VAL A 10 -0.78 2.67 17.69
CA VAL A 10 0.64 2.89 17.38
C VAL A 10 0.99 4.34 17.05
N ARG A 11 0.00 5.19 16.84
CA ARG A 11 0.17 6.64 16.64
C ARG A 11 0.00 7.45 17.92
N ASP A 12 -0.44 6.81 18.99
CA ASP A 12 -0.50 7.43 20.30
C ASP A 12 0.91 7.77 20.81
N GLU A 13 1.11 9.00 21.24
CA GLU A 13 2.44 9.50 21.66
C GLU A 13 2.99 8.72 22.85
N LYS A 14 2.14 8.41 23.83
CA LYS A 14 2.54 7.62 24.99
C LYS A 14 2.96 6.22 24.60
N TRP A 15 2.19 5.56 23.72
CA TRP A 15 2.55 4.25 23.20
C TRP A 15 3.92 4.26 22.48
N GLN A 16 4.20 5.33 21.70
CA GLN A 16 5.49 5.46 21.01
C GLN A 16 6.65 5.64 21.98
N ILE A 17 6.48 6.45 23.03
CA ILE A 17 7.49 6.63 24.07
C ILE A 17 7.74 5.30 24.78
N ASP A 18 6.70 4.65 25.28
CA ASP A 18 6.81 3.36 25.97
C ASP A 18 7.47 2.27 25.09
N PHE A 19 7.19 2.29 23.78
CA PHE A 19 7.81 1.38 22.83
C PHE A 19 9.31 1.68 22.63
N LEU A 20 9.68 2.95 22.54
CA LEU A 20 11.07 3.35 22.31
C LEU A 20 11.96 3.18 23.55
N GLU A 21 11.39 3.15 24.74
CA GLU A 21 12.09 2.85 26.00
C GLU A 21 12.43 1.37 26.17
N LYS A 22 11.76 0.46 25.40
CA LYS A 22 12.05 -0.97 25.46
C LYS A 22 13.40 -1.32 24.85
N GLU A 23 14.00 -2.40 25.34
CA GLU A 23 15.19 -3.00 24.72
C GLU A 23 14.94 -3.39 23.26
N ILE A 24 15.98 -3.36 22.43
CA ILE A 24 15.86 -3.67 20.99
C ILE A 24 15.29 -5.06 20.75
N SER A 25 15.68 -6.05 21.56
CA SER A 25 15.17 -7.41 21.49
C SER A 25 13.66 -7.49 21.70
N GLU A 26 13.14 -6.77 22.71
CA GLU A 26 11.71 -6.70 22.99
C GLU A 26 10.93 -6.00 21.86
N ARG A 27 11.51 -4.95 21.26
CA ARG A 27 10.91 -4.28 20.10
C ARG A 27 10.82 -5.20 18.88
N ILE A 28 11.85 -6.00 18.62
CA ILE A 28 11.87 -6.98 17.54
C ILE A 28 10.81 -8.04 17.76
N GLU A 29 10.72 -8.60 18.97
CA GLU A 29 9.72 -9.61 19.32
C GLU A 29 8.29 -9.06 19.14
N LEU A 30 8.02 -7.85 19.64
CA LEU A 30 6.72 -7.20 19.49
C LEU A 30 6.37 -6.98 18.00
N ALA A 31 7.34 -6.52 17.20
CA ALA A 31 7.13 -6.33 15.76
C ALA A 31 6.85 -7.65 15.01
N GLN A 32 7.52 -8.73 15.40
CA GLN A 32 7.26 -10.07 14.85
C GLN A 32 5.85 -10.57 15.19
N ASN A 33 5.44 -10.44 16.45
CA ASN A 33 4.10 -10.81 16.89
C ASN A 33 3.00 -10.02 16.16
N LEU A 34 3.18 -8.72 15.98
CA LEU A 34 2.25 -7.88 15.22
C LEU A 34 2.15 -8.29 13.74
N ARG A 35 3.26 -8.69 13.13
CA ARG A 35 3.27 -9.23 11.76
C ARG A 35 2.52 -10.54 11.64
N GLU A 36 2.69 -11.46 12.59
CA GLU A 36 1.98 -12.75 12.57
C GLU A 36 0.45 -12.55 12.73
N VAL A 37 0.03 -11.69 13.64
CA VAL A 37 -1.40 -11.32 13.79
C VAL A 37 -1.94 -10.73 12.49
N SER A 38 -1.22 -9.80 11.86
CA SER A 38 -1.62 -9.20 10.58
C SER A 38 -1.73 -10.23 9.46
N LYS A 39 -0.80 -11.19 9.38
CA LYS A 39 -0.86 -12.27 8.38
C LYS A 39 -2.09 -13.16 8.56
N ILE A 40 -2.43 -13.50 9.80
CA ILE A 40 -3.60 -14.33 10.11
C ILE A 40 -4.88 -13.59 9.70
N GLU A 41 -5.03 -12.32 10.09
CA GLU A 41 -6.21 -11.51 9.76
C GLU A 41 -6.36 -11.25 8.24
N ASN A 42 -5.25 -11.20 7.50
CA ASN A 42 -5.29 -10.95 6.06
C ASN A 42 -5.52 -12.22 5.22
N LYS A 43 -5.32 -13.43 5.77
CA LYS A 43 -5.55 -14.68 5.03
C LYS A 43 -7.01 -14.89 4.63
N ASP A 44 -7.94 -14.39 5.43
CA ASP A 44 -9.39 -14.58 5.24
C ASP A 44 -10.06 -13.41 4.49
N LYS A 45 -9.29 -12.37 4.11
CA LYS A 45 -9.86 -11.23 3.38
C LYS A 45 -9.95 -11.53 1.90
N ASP A 46 -11.16 -11.36 1.34
CA ASP A 46 -11.40 -11.46 -0.09
C ASP A 46 -10.44 -10.54 -0.87
N HIS A 47 -9.94 -11.04 -1.98
CA HIS A 47 -9.04 -10.31 -2.88
C HIS A 47 -9.58 -8.94 -3.33
N GLN A 48 -10.90 -8.76 -3.38
CA GLN A 48 -11.54 -7.49 -3.73
C GLN A 48 -11.41 -6.44 -2.62
N ILE A 49 -11.40 -6.87 -1.36
CA ILE A 49 -11.26 -5.99 -0.18
C ILE A 49 -9.80 -5.47 -0.04
N MET A 50 -8.84 -6.17 -0.65
CA MET A 50 -7.41 -5.83 -0.60
C MET A 50 -6.98 -4.85 -1.70
N ASP A 51 -7.89 -4.44 -2.58
CA ASP A 51 -7.62 -3.44 -3.63
C ASP A 51 -8.19 -2.06 -3.22
N VAL A 52 -7.93 -1.05 -4.04
CA VAL A 52 -8.43 0.31 -3.80
C VAL A 52 -9.94 0.39 -3.97
N ASN A 53 -10.57 1.26 -3.18
CA ASN A 53 -11.96 1.59 -3.36
C ASN A 53 -12.14 2.48 -4.59
N ILE A 54 -12.93 2.03 -5.57
CA ILE A 54 -13.11 2.73 -6.84
C ILE A 54 -13.81 4.08 -6.69
N MET A 55 -14.65 4.25 -5.67
CA MET A 55 -15.28 5.55 -5.39
C MET A 55 -14.24 6.57 -4.92
N ALA A 56 -13.33 6.15 -4.04
CA ALA A 56 -12.21 6.99 -3.59
C ALA A 56 -11.28 7.35 -4.75
N VAL A 57 -11.01 6.43 -5.67
CA VAL A 57 -10.25 6.70 -6.90
C VAL A 57 -10.94 7.78 -7.75
N ASN A 58 -12.24 7.66 -7.96
CA ASN A 58 -13.01 8.64 -8.72
C ASN A 58 -13.03 10.02 -8.05
N GLU A 59 -13.15 10.08 -6.73
CA GLU A 59 -13.05 11.32 -5.97
C GLU A 59 -11.70 12.01 -6.13
N ILE A 60 -10.61 11.25 -6.14
CA ILE A 60 -9.26 11.80 -6.36
C ILE A 60 -9.16 12.43 -7.75
N PHE A 61 -9.59 11.74 -8.80
CA PHE A 61 -9.58 12.29 -10.16
C PHE A 61 -10.37 13.60 -10.26
N GLN A 62 -11.56 13.65 -9.66
CA GLN A 62 -12.40 14.84 -9.67
C GLN A 62 -11.83 15.99 -8.84
N ARG A 63 -11.33 15.67 -7.64
CA ARG A 63 -10.76 16.66 -6.70
C ARG A 63 -9.54 17.36 -7.29
N PHE A 64 -8.64 16.62 -7.90
CA PHE A 64 -7.40 17.16 -8.45
C PHE A 64 -7.51 17.56 -9.93
N LYS A 65 -8.66 17.32 -10.56
CA LYS A 65 -8.91 17.61 -11.98
C LYS A 65 -7.82 17.06 -12.90
N ASN A 66 -7.29 15.89 -12.56
CA ASN A 66 -6.25 15.20 -13.30
C ASN A 66 -6.82 13.91 -13.89
N ASN A 67 -6.27 13.47 -15.01
CA ASN A 67 -6.68 12.24 -15.70
C ASN A 67 -5.64 11.10 -15.56
N ILE A 68 -4.60 11.30 -14.76
CA ILE A 68 -3.55 10.32 -14.48
C ILE A 68 -3.42 10.16 -12.96
N LEU A 69 -3.51 8.91 -12.48
CA LEU A 69 -3.26 8.52 -11.10
C LEU A 69 -2.22 7.41 -11.07
N ILE A 70 -1.16 7.63 -10.31
CA ILE A 70 -0.08 6.65 -10.12
C ILE A 70 -0.03 6.29 -8.64
N HIS A 71 -0.05 5.00 -8.33
CA HIS A 71 0.10 4.52 -6.96
C HIS A 71 0.73 3.13 -6.91
N GLY A 72 1.17 2.73 -5.72
CA GLY A 72 1.63 1.39 -5.38
C GLY A 72 0.80 0.80 -4.24
N HIS A 73 1.48 0.12 -3.32
CA HIS A 73 0.97 -0.45 -2.07
C HIS A 73 0.08 -1.70 -2.21
N THR A 74 -0.82 -1.76 -3.19
CA THR A 74 -1.70 -2.93 -3.36
C THR A 74 -0.98 -4.14 -3.97
N HIS A 75 0.24 -3.96 -4.48
CA HIS A 75 1.08 -4.98 -5.14
C HIS A 75 0.34 -5.70 -6.29
N ARG A 76 -0.51 -4.95 -7.01
CA ARG A 76 -1.30 -5.46 -8.14
C ARG A 76 -1.00 -4.63 -9.39
N PRO A 77 0.20 -4.80 -9.97
CA PRO A 77 0.66 -3.96 -11.08
C PRO A 77 -0.26 -4.10 -12.29
N LYS A 78 -0.85 -3.01 -12.69
CA LYS A 78 -1.77 -2.96 -13.83
C LYS A 78 -2.05 -1.52 -14.25
N ILE A 79 -2.40 -1.34 -15.52
CA ILE A 79 -2.98 -0.11 -16.06
C ILE A 79 -4.50 -0.28 -16.11
N HIS A 80 -5.23 0.61 -15.43
CA HIS A 80 -6.69 0.63 -15.43
C HIS A 80 -7.20 1.85 -16.18
N LYS A 81 -8.12 1.64 -17.10
CA LYS A 81 -8.92 2.70 -17.71
C LYS A 81 -10.14 2.93 -16.84
N GLU A 82 -10.13 4.03 -16.12
CA GLU A 82 -11.19 4.42 -15.19
C GLU A 82 -12.13 5.46 -15.84
N LYS A 83 -13.26 5.74 -15.19
CA LYS A 83 -14.26 6.69 -15.70
C LYS A 83 -13.67 8.08 -15.97
N TYR A 84 -12.76 8.53 -15.12
CA TYR A 84 -12.22 9.91 -15.15
C TYR A 84 -10.74 9.99 -15.55
N GLY A 85 -10.11 8.87 -15.88
CA GLY A 85 -8.71 8.87 -16.27
C GLY A 85 -8.06 7.49 -16.31
N THR A 86 -6.74 7.48 -16.32
CA THR A 86 -5.94 6.25 -16.32
C THR A 86 -5.23 6.11 -14.97
N ARG A 87 -5.37 4.95 -14.36
CA ARG A 87 -4.70 4.59 -13.11
C ARG A 87 -3.59 3.58 -13.37
N TYR A 88 -2.38 3.94 -13.02
CA TYR A 88 -1.19 3.10 -13.09
C TYR A 88 -0.87 2.57 -11.69
N VAL A 89 -0.90 1.25 -11.51
CA VAL A 89 -0.57 0.59 -10.26
C VAL A 89 0.79 -0.06 -10.39
N LEU A 90 1.75 0.36 -9.57
CA LEU A 90 3.09 -0.22 -9.52
C LEU A 90 3.11 -1.44 -8.61
N GLY A 91 3.90 -2.46 -8.97
CA GLY A 91 4.14 -3.64 -8.16
C GLY A 91 5.27 -3.43 -7.15
N ASP A 92 5.51 -4.46 -6.34
CA ASP A 92 6.71 -4.58 -5.52
C ASP A 92 7.94 -4.93 -6.38
N TRP A 93 9.11 -4.79 -5.79
CA TRP A 93 10.39 -5.13 -6.44
C TRP A 93 11.01 -6.41 -5.85
N GLU A 94 10.19 -7.43 -5.64
CA GLU A 94 10.70 -8.71 -5.15
C GLU A 94 11.31 -9.58 -6.27
N LYS A 95 10.59 -9.69 -7.38
CA LYS A 95 10.97 -10.55 -8.53
C LYS A 95 11.11 -9.79 -9.83
N GLN A 96 10.51 -8.64 -9.91
CA GLN A 96 10.50 -7.78 -11.08
C GLN A 96 10.57 -6.32 -10.63
N TYR A 97 11.18 -5.47 -11.47
CA TYR A 97 11.04 -4.01 -11.33
C TYR A 97 9.74 -3.56 -11.97
N TYR A 98 9.06 -2.63 -11.33
CA TYR A 98 7.91 -1.94 -11.89
C TYR A 98 8.14 -0.44 -11.80
N PHE A 99 8.20 0.23 -12.94
CA PHE A 99 8.37 1.69 -12.97
C PHE A 99 7.66 2.30 -14.18
N LEU A 100 7.48 3.60 -14.12
CA LEU A 100 6.97 4.39 -15.23
C LEU A 100 8.10 5.27 -15.77
N LYS A 101 8.30 5.21 -17.07
CA LYS A 101 9.06 6.22 -17.79
C LYS A 101 8.06 7.26 -18.31
N ILE A 102 8.29 8.52 -17.93
CA ILE A 102 7.40 9.64 -18.29
C ILE A 102 8.22 10.66 -19.06
N ASP A 103 7.89 10.82 -20.32
CA ASP A 103 8.41 11.87 -21.20
C ASP A 103 7.24 12.45 -22.02
N GLU A 104 7.26 12.39 -23.35
CA GLU A 104 6.12 12.74 -24.20
C GLU A 104 4.95 11.73 -24.07
N SER A 105 5.23 10.54 -23.55
CA SER A 105 4.27 9.47 -23.28
C SER A 105 4.53 8.82 -21.90
N ILE A 106 3.62 7.97 -21.44
CA ILE A 106 3.80 7.18 -20.23
C ILE A 106 3.97 5.72 -20.62
N GLU A 107 5.15 5.17 -20.35
CA GLU A 107 5.46 3.76 -20.55
C GLU A 107 5.46 3.04 -19.19
N PHE A 108 4.67 1.96 -19.09
CA PHE A 108 4.69 1.07 -17.94
C PHE A 108 5.69 -0.05 -18.22
N ILE A 109 6.76 -0.08 -17.45
CA ILE A 109 7.88 -1.00 -17.66
C ILE A 109 7.95 -1.99 -16.51
N ASN A 110 8.14 -3.27 -16.85
CA ASN A 110 8.46 -4.31 -15.90
C ASN A 110 9.60 -5.17 -16.45
N GLU A 111 10.61 -5.42 -15.62
CA GLU A 111 11.78 -6.22 -15.95
C GLU A 111 12.08 -7.18 -14.79
N LYS A 112 12.61 -8.36 -15.12
CA LYS A 112 13.03 -9.32 -14.11
C LYS A 112 14.28 -8.81 -13.38
N ILE A 113 14.32 -9.06 -12.09
CA ILE A 113 15.53 -8.89 -11.28
C ILE A 113 16.43 -10.11 -11.56
N GLU A 114 17.63 -9.86 -12.07
CA GLU A 114 18.65 -10.90 -12.26
C GLU A 114 19.25 -11.39 -10.94
#